data_4222072056ac93849fe60f03dd2e5cec
#
_entry.id   4222072056ac93849fe60f03dd2e5cec
#
_cell.length_a   1.000
_cell.length_b   1.000
_cell.length_c   1.000
_cell.angle_alpha   90.00
_cell.angle_beta   90.00
_cell.angle_gamma   90.00
#
_symmetry.space_group_name_H-M   'P 1'
#
loop_
_entity.id
_entity.type
_entity.pdbx_description
1 polymer ?
#
loop_
_entity_poly.entity_id
_entity_poly.type
_entity_poly.pdbx_seq_one_letter_code
_entity_poly.pdbx_strand_id
1 'polypeptide(L)' 'GKYIINQIVTEVLRRGGTKLRLHAQTQVVPFYEHLGFHTVGDIFIEAGIPHITMEMNLNEEA' A
#
# COMPACT_ATOMS: atom_id res chain seq x y z
N GLY A 1 0.83 3.81 -13.45
CA GLY A 1 -0.42 3.55 -13.80
C GLY A 1 -1.04 2.38 -13.18
N LYS A 2 -2.03 1.81 -13.84
CA LYS A 2 -2.74 0.79 -13.31
C LYS A 2 -1.98 -0.43 -13.11
N TYR A 3 -1.01 -0.71 -13.91
CA TYR A 3 -0.29 -1.95 -13.75
C TYR A 3 0.49 -1.97 -12.47
N ILE A 4 1.02 -0.84 -12.08
CA ILE A 4 1.81 -0.79 -10.89
C ILE A 4 0.96 -1.05 -9.71
N ILE A 5 -0.23 -0.52 -9.69
CA ILE A 5 -1.12 -0.75 -8.60
C ILE A 5 -1.46 -2.22 -8.49
N ASN A 6 -1.76 -2.84 -9.59
CA ASN A 6 -2.11 -4.23 -9.54
C ASN A 6 -0.97 -5.08 -9.05
N GLN A 7 0.23 -4.76 -9.40
CA GLN A 7 1.31 -5.56 -8.96
C GLN A 7 1.64 -5.35 -7.52
N ILE A 8 1.46 -4.18 -7.03
CA ILE A 8 1.80 -3.93 -5.67
C ILE A 8 0.83 -4.48 -4.71
N VAL A 9 -0.43 -4.43 -5.07
CA VAL A 9 -1.41 -4.81 -4.12
C VAL A 9 -1.67 -6.23 -4.04
N THR A 10 -1.06 -7.04 -4.82
CA THR A 10 -1.40 -8.37 -4.79
C THR A 10 -0.90 -9.13 -3.67
N GLU A 11 -0.03 -8.72 -2.85
CA GLU A 11 0.42 -9.56 -1.97
C GLU A 11 -0.23 -9.61 -0.76
N VAL A 12 -1.28 -9.30 -0.55
CA VAL A 12 -1.79 -9.27 0.63
C VAL A 12 -2.84 -10.02 1.13
N LEU A 13 -3.65 -10.44 0.37
CA LEU A 13 -4.73 -11.09 0.83
C LEU A 13 -4.51 -12.45 1.14
N ARG A 14 -3.82 -12.83 1.99
CA ARG A 14 -3.70 -14.14 2.28
C ARG A 14 -4.07 -14.29 3.61
N ARG A 15 -4.26 -15.08 4.13
CA ARG A 15 -4.63 -15.29 5.38
C ARG A 15 -5.76 -14.60 5.82
N GLY A 16 -6.71 -14.52 5.25
CA GLY A 16 -7.89 -14.00 5.71
C GLY A 16 -8.15 -12.65 5.44
N GLY A 17 -7.33 -12.09 4.76
CA GLY A 17 -7.43 -10.89 4.25
C GLY A 17 -8.31 -9.81 4.55
N THR A 18 -8.17 -9.17 5.63
CA THR A 18 -8.96 -8.02 5.87
C THR A 18 -8.12 -6.77 5.70
N LYS A 19 -6.92 -6.87 5.22
CA LYS A 19 -6.06 -5.72 5.09
C LYS A 19 -5.16 -5.83 3.87
N LEU A 20 -5.00 -4.75 3.14
CA LEU A 20 -4.05 -4.70 2.05
C LEU A 20 -2.84 -3.92 2.50
N ARG A 21 -1.67 -4.30 2.04
CA ARG A 21 -0.44 -3.60 2.41
C ARG A 21 0.44 -3.49 1.18
N LEU A 22 1.09 -2.36 1.02
CA LEU A 22 2.01 -2.17 -0.08
C LEU A 22 3.17 -1.29 0.35
N HIS A 23 4.22 -1.23 -0.48
CA HIS A 23 5.33 -0.32 -0.26
C HIS A 23 5.22 0.72 -1.36
N ALA A 24 4.94 1.95 -1.00
CA ALA A 24 4.72 3.00 -1.97
C ALA A 24 5.93 3.92 -2.01
N GLN A 25 6.33 4.32 -3.19
CA GLN A 25 7.36 5.34 -3.29
C GLN A 25 6.77 6.61 -2.70
N THR A 26 7.56 7.41 -2.03
CA THR A 26 7.02 8.52 -1.29
C THR A 26 6.29 9.52 -2.16
N GLN A 27 6.69 9.67 -3.41
CA GLN A 27 6.03 10.64 -4.25
C GLN A 27 4.63 10.20 -4.69
N VAL A 28 4.28 8.94 -4.54
CA VAL A 28 2.95 8.50 -4.92
C VAL A 28 2.04 8.26 -3.71
N VAL A 29 2.50 8.61 -2.54
CA VAL A 29 1.68 8.45 -1.34
C VAL A 29 0.33 9.14 -1.50
N PRO A 30 0.24 10.36 -1.98
CA PRO A 30 -1.06 11.01 -2.08
C PRO A 30 -2.04 10.23 -2.96
N PHE A 31 -1.52 9.57 -3.99
CA PHE A 31 -2.36 8.80 -4.87
C PHE A 31 -2.99 7.62 -4.11
N TYR A 32 -2.18 6.93 -3.31
CA TYR A 32 -2.71 5.80 -2.56
C TYR A 32 -3.59 6.26 -1.40
N GLU A 33 -3.29 7.41 -0.82
CA GLU A 33 -4.17 7.93 0.21
C GLU A 33 -5.55 8.20 -0.36
N HIS A 34 -5.61 8.66 -1.59
CA HIS A 34 -6.87 8.92 -2.22
C HIS A 34 -7.65 7.63 -2.42
N LEU A 35 -6.99 6.50 -2.51
CA LEU A 35 -7.66 5.23 -2.67
C LEU A 35 -8.06 4.60 -1.34
N GLY A 36 -7.67 5.21 -0.25
CA GLY A 36 -8.05 4.69 1.06
C GLY A 36 -6.92 4.10 1.86
N PHE A 37 -5.69 4.17 1.36
CA PHE A 37 -4.56 3.66 2.11
C PHE A 37 -4.04 4.72 3.07
N HIS A 38 -3.35 4.29 4.10
CA HIS A 38 -2.71 5.21 5.02
C HIS A 38 -1.30 4.73 5.30
N THR A 39 -0.40 5.64 5.64
CA THR A 39 1.00 5.29 5.85
C THR A 39 1.19 4.65 7.20
N VAL A 40 2.13 3.73 7.29
CA VAL A 40 2.43 3.03 8.50
C VAL A 40 3.93 2.97 8.67
N GLY A 41 4.45 3.45 9.75
CA GLY A 41 5.88 3.38 10.01
C GLY A 41 6.68 4.46 9.33
N ASP A 42 7.96 4.22 9.17
CA ASP A 42 8.85 5.23 8.68
C ASP A 42 9.27 5.00 7.24
N ILE A 43 9.83 6.01 6.62
CA ILE A 43 10.35 5.89 5.28
C ILE A 43 11.56 4.98 5.29
N PHE A 44 11.67 4.12 4.30
CA PHE A 44 12.81 3.25 4.14
C PHE A 44 13.26 3.26 2.70
N ILE A 45 14.46 2.80 2.44
CA ILE A 45 14.98 2.78 1.08
C ILE A 45 14.81 1.40 0.49
N GLU A 46 14.23 1.33 -0.69
CA GLU A 46 14.07 0.06 -1.36
C GLU A 46 14.46 0.29 -2.80
N ALA A 47 15.37 -0.50 -3.31
CA ALA A 47 15.89 -0.33 -4.66
C ALA A 47 16.44 1.07 -4.86
N GLY A 48 17.02 1.64 -3.81
CA GLY A 48 17.62 2.96 -3.91
C GLY A 48 16.62 4.10 -3.90
N ILE A 49 15.37 3.84 -3.65
CA ILE A 49 14.33 4.85 -3.71
C ILE A 49 13.57 4.90 -2.40
N PRO A 50 13.24 6.08 -1.90
CA PRO A 50 12.49 6.16 -0.64
C PRO A 50 11.07 5.61 -0.79
N HIS A 51 10.70 4.77 0.15
CA HIS A 51 9.38 4.13 0.16
C HIS A 51 8.78 4.23 1.55
N ILE A 52 7.50 4.01 1.64
CA ILE A 52 6.87 3.91 2.95
C ILE A 52 5.77 2.86 2.85
N THR A 53 5.55 2.12 3.89
CA THR A 53 4.50 1.10 3.89
C THR A 53 3.14 1.78 3.99
N MET A 54 2.20 1.30 3.25
CA MET A 54 0.83 1.80 3.34
C MET A 54 -0.13 0.64 3.48
N GLU A 55 -1.20 0.86 4.20
CA GLU A 55 -2.19 -0.18 4.45
C GLU A 55 -3.59 0.35 4.28
N MET A 56 -4.49 -0.54 3.97
CA MET A 56 -5.90 -0.20 3.88
C MET A 56 -6.70 -1.37 4.43
N ASN A 57 -7.67 -1.09 5.28
CA ASN A 57 -8.51 -2.14 5.82
C ASN A 57 -9.65 -2.41 4.86
N LEU A 58 -9.93 -3.71 4.66
CA LEU A 58 -10.96 -4.05 3.76
C LEU A 58 -12.22 -4.45 4.41
N ASN A 59 -12.20 -4.67 5.65
CA ASN A 59 -13.34 -5.17 6.19
C ASN A 59 -14.40 -4.37 6.40
N GLU A 60 -14.98 -4.11 6.27
CA GLU A 60 -15.99 -3.42 6.32
C GLU A 60 -17.06 -3.86 6.56
N GLU A 61 -17.44 -4.24 6.81
CA GLU A 61 -18.43 -4.61 6.98
C GLU A 61 -19.15 -4.59 7.19
N ALA A 62 -19.22 -4.55 7.14
CA ALA A 62 -20.07 -4.61 7.31
C ALA A 62 -20.53 -4.49 7.77
#